data_33cefffac594c1f6b58bbfa2cb1409c9
#
_entry.id   33cefffac594c1f6b58bbfa2cb1409c9
#
_cell.length_a   1.000
_cell.length_b   1.000
_cell.length_c   1.000
_cell.angle_alpha   90.00
_cell.angle_beta   90.00
_cell.angle_gamma   90.00
#
_symmetry.space_group_name_H-M   'P 1'
#
loop_
_entity.id
_entity.type
_entity.pdbx_description
1 polymer ?
#
loop_
_entity_poly.entity_id
_entity_poly.type
_entity_poly.pdbx_seq_one_letter_code
_entity_poly.pdbx_strand_id
1 'polypeptide(L)'
;MAIDRTPVLKRCRSLDMDPVYLGVNKKSNRKLVRSSRKISEYGLQLREKQKAKFIYGVLEKPFHNYYNKADRMPGQTGENLMVLLESRLDNVVFRMGLARTRREARQIVDHKHVLVNGKCVNIPSYLVKAGDTIEIKEKCKGSERYKGILEVTGGRLVPEWLDVNQEALSGTVKELPRREAIDVPVNEMLIVELYSK
;
A
#
# COMPACT_ATOMS: atom_id res chain seq x y z
N MET A 1 -1.86 5.67 -17.28
CA MET A 1 -1.40 6.06 -15.91
C MET A 1 0.07 5.73 -15.77
N ALA A 2 0.89 6.59 -15.16
CA ALA A 2 2.31 6.33 -14.95
C ALA A 2 2.49 5.29 -13.84
N ILE A 3 3.19 4.20 -14.14
CA ILE A 3 3.42 3.06 -13.24
C ILE A 3 4.92 2.86 -13.06
N ASP A 4 5.36 2.61 -11.82
CA ASP A 4 6.73 2.18 -11.56
C ASP A 4 6.93 0.73 -12.05
N ARG A 5 7.74 0.54 -13.09
CA ARG A 5 8.08 -0.77 -13.67
C ARG A 5 9.41 -1.33 -13.16
N THR A 6 10.01 -0.72 -12.16
CA THR A 6 11.29 -1.17 -11.61
C THR A 6 11.18 -2.63 -11.14
N PRO A 7 12.19 -3.49 -11.43
CA PRO A 7 12.21 -4.87 -10.96
C PRO A 7 12.17 -4.94 -9.43
N VAL A 8 11.15 -5.62 -8.89
CA VAL A 8 10.83 -5.65 -7.46
C VAL A 8 12.03 -6.08 -6.62
N LEU A 9 12.59 -7.25 -6.88
CA LEU A 9 13.70 -7.80 -6.08
C LEU A 9 14.97 -6.92 -6.11
N LYS A 10 15.26 -6.27 -7.26
CA LYS A 10 16.38 -5.33 -7.38
C LYS A 10 16.13 -4.11 -6.49
N ARG A 11 14.92 -3.58 -6.52
CA ARG A 11 14.55 -2.39 -5.74
C ARG A 11 14.51 -2.69 -4.25
N CYS A 12 13.92 -3.81 -3.83
CA CYS A 12 13.92 -4.25 -2.44
C CYS A 12 15.34 -4.34 -1.87
N ARG A 13 16.27 -4.96 -2.61
CA ARG A 13 17.67 -5.02 -2.19
C ARG A 13 18.32 -3.64 -2.04
N SER A 14 18.04 -2.70 -2.97
CA SER A 14 18.61 -1.36 -2.91
C SER A 14 18.09 -0.54 -1.74
N LEU A 15 16.87 -0.84 -1.28
CA LEU A 15 16.19 -0.16 -0.18
C LEU A 15 16.34 -0.90 1.15
N ASP A 16 17.00 -2.06 1.17
CA ASP A 16 17.14 -2.92 2.35
C ASP A 16 15.78 -3.29 2.96
N MET A 17 14.90 -3.82 2.11
CA MET A 17 13.50 -4.11 2.45
C MET A 17 13.12 -5.52 2.00
N ASP A 18 12.33 -6.24 2.81
CA ASP A 18 11.83 -7.56 2.46
C ASP A 18 10.73 -7.45 1.38
N PRO A 19 10.78 -8.24 0.29
CA PRO A 19 9.74 -8.31 -0.73
C PRO A 19 8.36 -8.72 -0.22
N VAL A 20 8.28 -9.38 0.93
CA VAL A 20 7.03 -9.83 1.57
C VAL A 20 6.06 -8.66 1.80
N TYR A 21 6.55 -7.46 2.16
CA TYR A 21 5.72 -6.25 2.31
C TYR A 21 5.00 -5.81 1.03
N LEU A 22 5.47 -6.30 -0.12
CA LEU A 22 4.84 -6.06 -1.43
C LEU A 22 3.92 -7.21 -1.86
N GLY A 23 3.79 -8.26 -1.04
CA GLY A 23 3.08 -9.49 -1.37
C GLY A 23 3.86 -10.41 -2.32
N VAL A 24 5.20 -10.32 -2.34
CA VAL A 24 6.07 -11.14 -3.20
C VAL A 24 6.89 -12.09 -2.34
N ASN A 25 6.58 -13.38 -2.38
CA ASN A 25 7.27 -14.41 -1.58
C ASN A 25 8.59 -14.89 -2.21
N LYS A 26 9.00 -14.32 -3.34
CA LYS A 26 10.23 -14.70 -4.03
C LYS A 26 11.43 -14.06 -3.37
N LYS A 27 12.38 -14.88 -2.93
CA LYS A 27 13.69 -14.43 -2.40
C LYS A 27 14.70 -14.24 -3.54
N SER A 28 15.63 -13.31 -3.35
CA SER A 28 16.74 -13.08 -4.28
C SER A 28 17.94 -13.91 -3.87
N ASN A 29 18.52 -14.67 -4.81
CA ASN A 29 19.76 -15.42 -4.57
C ASN A 29 21.02 -14.52 -4.63
N ARG A 30 20.87 -13.26 -5.03
CA ARG A 30 22.00 -12.31 -5.08
C ARG A 30 22.22 -11.68 -3.71
N LYS A 31 23.44 -11.77 -3.20
CA LYS A 31 23.85 -11.08 -1.97
C LYS A 31 23.79 -9.56 -2.17
N LEU A 32 23.43 -8.85 -1.11
CA LEU A 32 23.58 -7.39 -1.06
C LEU A 32 25.06 -7.06 -1.06
N VAL A 33 25.52 -6.35 -2.09
CA VAL A 33 26.82 -5.69 -2.03
C VAL A 33 26.61 -4.45 -1.15
N ARG A 34 26.94 -4.58 0.12
CA ARG A 34 26.92 -3.42 1.03
C ARG A 34 28.07 -2.50 0.62
N SER A 35 27.74 -1.27 0.26
CA SER A 35 28.75 -0.23 0.14
C SER A 35 29.43 -0.05 1.50
N SER A 36 30.74 -0.06 1.56
CA SER A 36 31.51 0.24 2.77
C SER A 36 31.41 1.71 3.18
N ARG A 37 30.85 2.57 2.33
CA ARG A 37 30.65 3.98 2.62
C ARG A 37 29.53 4.20 3.63
N LYS A 38 29.81 4.99 4.65
CA LYS A 38 28.81 5.48 5.60
C LYS A 38 27.74 6.27 4.83
N ILE A 39 26.47 5.91 5.03
CA ILE A 39 25.36 6.61 4.39
C ILE A 39 25.21 7.96 5.11
N SER A 40 25.13 9.06 4.36
CA SER A 40 24.86 10.38 4.91
C SER A 40 23.43 10.45 5.47
N GLU A 41 23.18 11.38 6.36
CA GLU A 41 21.85 11.65 6.94
C GLU A 41 20.80 11.89 5.83
N TYR A 42 21.12 12.75 4.87
CA TYR A 42 20.28 12.96 3.68
C TYR A 42 20.00 11.64 2.93
N GLY A 43 21.00 10.77 2.80
CA GLY A 43 20.85 9.46 2.17
C GLY A 43 19.89 8.54 2.93
N LEU A 44 19.87 8.60 4.27
CA LEU A 44 18.91 7.87 5.10
C LEU A 44 17.49 8.40 4.91
N GLN A 45 17.29 9.71 5.00
CA GLN A 45 16.02 10.37 4.78
C GLN A 45 15.44 10.06 3.39
N LEU A 46 16.29 10.15 2.35
CA LEU A 46 15.91 9.82 0.99
C LEU A 46 15.52 8.33 0.85
N ARG A 47 16.24 7.42 1.51
CA ARG A 47 15.96 5.97 1.48
C ARG A 47 14.60 5.68 2.08
N GLU A 48 14.24 6.26 3.23
CA GLU A 48 12.95 6.05 3.88
C GLU A 48 11.79 6.57 2.99
N LYS A 49 11.94 7.74 2.40
CA LYS A 49 10.97 8.23 1.41
C LYS A 49 10.80 7.26 0.25
N GLN A 50 11.89 6.75 -0.31
CA GLN A 50 11.84 5.80 -1.43
C GLN A 50 11.22 4.45 -1.02
N LYS A 51 11.42 3.99 0.23
CA LYS A 51 10.74 2.80 0.76
C LYS A 51 9.22 2.99 0.76
N ALA A 52 8.74 4.07 1.40
CA ALA A 52 7.32 4.37 1.46
C ALA A 52 6.71 4.45 0.05
N LYS A 53 7.30 5.21 -0.85
CA LYS A 53 6.85 5.32 -2.23
C LYS A 53 6.75 3.97 -2.94
N PHE A 54 7.75 3.12 -2.76
CA PHE A 54 7.82 1.84 -3.44
C PHE A 54 6.81 0.84 -2.87
N ILE A 55 6.60 0.81 -1.55
CA ILE A 55 5.62 -0.06 -0.90
C ILE A 55 4.21 0.24 -1.41
N TYR A 56 3.82 1.52 -1.43
CA TYR A 56 2.48 1.95 -1.87
C TYR A 56 2.36 2.14 -3.39
N GLY A 57 3.45 1.99 -4.15
CA GLY A 57 3.45 2.18 -5.59
C GLY A 57 3.11 3.60 -6.04
N VAL A 58 3.46 4.59 -5.23
CA VAL A 58 3.16 6.02 -5.47
C VAL A 58 4.37 6.71 -6.09
N LEU A 59 4.15 7.52 -7.14
CA LEU A 59 5.19 8.33 -7.77
C LEU A 59 5.48 9.61 -6.94
N GLU A 60 6.60 10.31 -7.26
CA GLU A 60 7.09 11.45 -6.47
C GLU A 60 6.04 12.56 -6.32
N LYS A 61 5.50 13.06 -7.44
CA LYS A 61 4.53 14.16 -7.40
C LYS A 61 3.27 13.83 -6.58
N PRO A 62 2.57 12.69 -6.78
CA PRO A 62 1.47 12.29 -5.92
C PRO A 62 1.87 12.10 -4.46
N PHE A 63 3.07 11.56 -4.18
CA PHE A 63 3.54 11.37 -2.82
C PHE A 63 3.74 12.70 -2.09
N HIS A 64 4.34 13.68 -2.76
CA HIS A 64 4.48 15.03 -2.24
C HIS A 64 3.11 15.70 -1.98
N ASN A 65 2.12 15.45 -2.84
CA ASN A 65 0.75 15.94 -2.61
C ASN A 65 0.12 15.31 -1.35
N TYR A 66 0.40 14.02 -1.06
CA TYR A 66 -0.03 13.39 0.20
C TYR A 66 0.67 14.00 1.40
N TYR A 67 1.97 14.30 1.29
CA TYR A 67 2.70 15.00 2.34
C TYR A 67 2.09 16.37 2.64
N ASN A 68 1.87 17.20 1.62
CA ASN A 68 1.26 18.52 1.78
C ASN A 68 -0.16 18.45 2.37
N LYS A 69 -0.90 17.38 2.08
CA LYS A 69 -2.21 17.14 2.68
C LYS A 69 -2.08 16.74 4.16
N ALA A 70 -1.14 15.86 4.48
CA ALA A 70 -0.87 15.41 5.83
C ALA A 70 -0.42 16.55 6.75
N ASP A 71 0.40 17.45 6.23
CA ASP A 71 0.92 18.62 6.93
C ASP A 71 -0.18 19.62 7.34
N ARG A 72 -1.25 19.71 6.54
CA ARG A 72 -2.41 20.55 6.83
C ARG A 72 -3.41 19.92 7.81
N MET A 73 -3.25 18.63 8.11
CA MET A 73 -4.14 17.92 9.03
C MET A 73 -3.67 18.13 10.48
N PRO A 74 -4.58 18.16 11.45
CA PRO A 74 -4.21 18.21 12.86
C PRO A 74 -3.46 16.93 13.27
N GLY A 75 -2.49 17.05 14.18
CA GLY A 75 -1.68 15.94 14.68
C GLY A 75 -0.29 15.86 14.05
N GLN A 76 0.34 14.70 14.12
CA GLN A 76 1.69 14.48 13.60
C GLN A 76 1.65 14.26 12.09
N THR A 77 2.39 15.08 11.33
CA THR A 77 2.44 15.01 9.85
C THR A 77 2.85 13.62 9.34
N GLY A 78 3.82 12.97 10.01
CA GLY A 78 4.27 11.64 9.64
C GLY A 78 3.20 10.57 9.77
N GLU A 79 2.48 10.55 10.89
CA GLU A 79 1.36 9.63 11.13
C GLU A 79 0.23 9.87 10.13
N ASN A 80 -0.17 11.15 9.94
CA ASN A 80 -1.18 11.53 8.97
C ASN A 80 -0.84 11.06 7.56
N LEU A 81 0.44 11.18 7.17
CA LEU A 81 0.92 10.69 5.88
C LEU A 81 0.72 9.19 5.74
N MET A 82 1.07 8.40 6.77
CA MET A 82 0.91 6.95 6.75
C MET A 82 -0.57 6.55 6.71
N VAL A 83 -1.43 7.22 7.46
CA VAL A 83 -2.89 7.03 7.44
C VAL A 83 -3.46 7.30 6.05
N LEU A 84 -3.07 8.40 5.41
CA LEU A 84 -3.51 8.73 4.05
C LEU A 84 -3.06 7.70 3.02
N LEU A 85 -1.86 7.16 3.14
CA LEU A 85 -1.34 6.13 2.25
C LEU A 85 -2.04 4.79 2.45
N GLU A 86 -2.35 4.42 3.70
CA GLU A 86 -3.10 3.20 4.01
C GLU A 86 -4.57 3.30 3.58
N SER A 87 -5.19 4.47 3.68
CA SER A 87 -6.60 4.71 3.31
C SER A 87 -6.86 4.73 1.79
N ARG A 88 -5.86 4.50 0.96
CA ARG A 88 -6.03 4.42 -0.50
C ARG A 88 -6.78 3.14 -0.87
N LEU A 89 -7.72 3.24 -1.81
CA LEU A 89 -8.54 2.11 -2.25
C LEU A 89 -7.70 0.93 -2.78
N ASP A 90 -6.64 1.21 -3.56
CA ASP A 90 -5.74 0.17 -4.05
C ASP A 90 -5.04 -0.58 -2.90
N ASN A 91 -4.64 0.13 -1.84
CA ASN A 91 -4.04 -0.47 -0.68
C ASN A 91 -5.08 -1.23 0.18
N VAL A 92 -6.28 -0.67 0.37
CA VAL A 92 -7.34 -1.35 1.14
C VAL A 92 -7.73 -2.68 0.48
N VAL A 93 -7.91 -2.71 -0.84
CA VAL A 93 -8.16 -3.95 -1.60
C VAL A 93 -7.05 -4.98 -1.39
N PHE A 94 -5.78 -4.54 -1.31
CA PHE A 94 -4.66 -5.43 -0.99
C PHE A 94 -4.71 -5.93 0.47
N ARG A 95 -5.01 -5.05 1.44
CA ARG A 95 -5.12 -5.40 2.87
C ARG A 95 -6.28 -6.36 3.15
N MET A 96 -7.37 -6.23 2.42
CA MET A 96 -8.51 -7.16 2.45
C MET A 96 -8.18 -8.55 1.89
N GLY A 97 -7.01 -8.76 1.29
CA GLY A 97 -6.64 -10.03 0.66
C GLY A 97 -7.28 -10.26 -0.71
N LEU A 98 -7.96 -9.29 -1.30
CA LEU A 98 -8.59 -9.38 -2.63
C LEU A 98 -7.58 -9.25 -3.79
N ALA A 99 -6.30 -9.12 -3.47
CA ALA A 99 -5.20 -9.12 -4.42
C ALA A 99 -3.92 -9.68 -3.78
N ARG A 100 -3.08 -10.34 -4.57
CA ARG A 100 -1.78 -10.88 -4.10
C ARG A 100 -0.78 -9.77 -3.81
N THR A 101 -0.78 -8.72 -4.63
CA THR A 101 0.14 -7.57 -4.54
C THR A 101 -0.61 -6.25 -4.68
N ARG A 102 -0.02 -5.15 -4.17
CA ARG A 102 -0.60 -3.80 -4.36
C ARG A 102 -0.71 -3.40 -5.84
N ARG A 103 0.20 -3.89 -6.70
CA ARG A 103 0.12 -3.67 -8.15
C ARG A 103 -1.10 -4.35 -8.77
N GLU A 104 -1.40 -5.58 -8.34
CA GLU A 104 -2.59 -6.31 -8.76
C GLU A 104 -3.87 -5.63 -8.24
N ALA A 105 -3.89 -5.21 -6.97
CA ALA A 105 -5.00 -4.45 -6.39
C ALA A 105 -5.30 -3.19 -7.20
N ARG A 106 -4.26 -2.44 -7.55
CA ARG A 106 -4.40 -1.25 -8.39
C ARG A 106 -5.01 -1.57 -9.76
N GLN A 107 -4.58 -2.67 -10.40
CA GLN A 107 -5.15 -3.13 -11.67
C GLN A 107 -6.63 -3.52 -11.53
N ILE A 108 -7.00 -4.20 -10.44
CA ILE A 108 -8.38 -4.57 -10.15
C ILE A 108 -9.28 -3.33 -10.04
N VAL A 109 -8.80 -2.29 -9.35
CA VAL A 109 -9.53 -1.01 -9.24
C VAL A 109 -9.61 -0.30 -10.60
N ASP A 110 -8.48 -0.16 -11.31
CA ASP A 110 -8.43 0.50 -12.64
C ASP A 110 -9.39 -0.17 -13.64
N HIS A 111 -9.54 -1.48 -13.58
CA HIS A 111 -10.43 -2.26 -14.44
C HIS A 111 -11.90 -2.27 -13.99
N LYS A 112 -12.27 -1.44 -13.01
CA LYS A 112 -13.65 -1.25 -12.54
C LYS A 112 -14.28 -2.50 -11.93
N HIS A 113 -13.47 -3.34 -11.28
CA HIS A 113 -13.98 -4.53 -10.59
C HIS A 113 -14.50 -4.22 -9.18
N VAL A 114 -14.20 -3.04 -8.63
CA VAL A 114 -14.49 -2.66 -7.24
C VAL A 114 -15.69 -1.73 -7.16
N LEU A 115 -16.55 -1.98 -6.21
CA LEU A 115 -17.64 -1.09 -5.77
C LEU A 115 -17.28 -0.53 -4.39
N VAL A 116 -17.59 0.72 -4.16
CA VAL A 116 -17.55 1.37 -2.85
C VAL A 116 -18.95 1.89 -2.57
N ASN A 117 -19.59 1.42 -1.51
CA ASN A 117 -21.00 1.72 -1.17
C ASN A 117 -21.94 1.50 -2.37
N GLY A 118 -21.77 0.37 -3.08
CA GLY A 118 -22.55 0.00 -4.25
C GLY A 118 -22.22 0.77 -5.54
N LYS A 119 -21.32 1.78 -5.50
CA LYS A 119 -20.91 2.58 -6.66
C LYS A 119 -19.57 2.11 -7.20
N CYS A 120 -19.48 1.98 -8.54
CA CYS A 120 -18.23 1.57 -9.19
C CYS A 120 -17.18 2.67 -9.13
N VAL A 121 -16.03 2.38 -8.52
CA VAL A 121 -14.89 3.28 -8.43
C VAL A 121 -13.70 2.70 -9.20
N ASN A 122 -13.12 3.50 -10.09
CA ASN A 122 -11.94 3.13 -10.90
C ASN A 122 -10.72 4.01 -10.61
N ILE A 123 -10.71 4.68 -9.46
CA ILE A 123 -9.64 5.57 -9.04
C ILE A 123 -8.86 4.91 -7.91
N PRO A 124 -7.64 4.37 -8.14
CA PRO A 124 -6.86 3.70 -7.11
C PRO A 124 -6.48 4.59 -5.92
N SER A 125 -6.39 5.90 -6.16
CA SER A 125 -6.07 6.91 -5.13
C SER A 125 -7.30 7.42 -4.38
N TYR A 126 -8.49 6.83 -4.61
CA TYR A 126 -9.68 7.13 -3.81
C TYR A 126 -9.39 6.88 -2.34
N LEU A 127 -9.70 7.83 -1.48
CA LEU A 127 -9.50 7.71 -0.04
C LEU A 127 -10.80 7.19 0.60
N VAL A 128 -10.70 6.01 1.16
CA VAL A 128 -11.83 5.39 1.88
C VAL A 128 -12.02 6.07 3.24
N LYS A 129 -13.24 6.02 3.75
CA LYS A 129 -13.66 6.57 5.04
C LYS A 129 -14.10 5.42 5.95
N ALA A 130 -14.14 5.69 7.25
CA ALA A 130 -14.79 4.80 8.19
C ALA A 130 -16.27 4.61 7.82
N GLY A 131 -16.76 3.37 7.86
CA GLY A 131 -18.09 2.97 7.44
C GLY A 131 -18.23 2.63 5.95
N ASP A 132 -17.20 2.86 5.11
CA ASP A 132 -17.29 2.49 3.70
C ASP A 132 -17.27 0.96 3.53
N THR A 133 -18.19 0.46 2.72
CA THR A 133 -18.23 -0.95 2.28
C THR A 133 -17.58 -1.09 0.92
N ILE A 134 -16.62 -2.00 0.81
CA ILE A 134 -15.86 -2.28 -0.41
C ILE A 134 -16.15 -3.71 -0.83
N GLU A 135 -16.55 -3.90 -2.07
CA GLU A 135 -16.90 -5.21 -2.61
C GLU A 135 -16.44 -5.38 -4.06
N ILE A 136 -16.25 -6.64 -4.46
CA ILE A 136 -16.02 -6.98 -5.86
C ILE A 136 -17.37 -7.08 -6.56
N LYS A 137 -17.47 -6.54 -7.77
CA LYS A 137 -18.68 -6.64 -8.61
C LYS A 137 -19.12 -8.09 -8.78
N GLU A 138 -20.43 -8.33 -8.70
CA GLU A 138 -21.02 -9.66 -8.81
C GLU A 138 -20.58 -10.40 -10.10
N LYS A 139 -20.60 -9.70 -11.24
CA LYS A 139 -20.15 -10.24 -12.53
C LYS A 139 -18.68 -10.71 -12.53
N CYS A 140 -17.86 -10.24 -11.60
CA CYS A 140 -16.44 -10.58 -11.52
C CYS A 140 -16.15 -11.68 -10.49
N LYS A 141 -17.01 -11.88 -9.49
CA LYS A 141 -16.81 -12.82 -8.38
C LYS A 141 -16.64 -14.27 -8.87
N GLY A 142 -17.36 -14.67 -9.90
CA GLY A 142 -17.28 -16.04 -10.48
C GLY A 142 -15.99 -16.36 -11.24
N SER A 143 -15.07 -15.40 -11.39
CA SER A 143 -13.84 -15.60 -12.14
C SER A 143 -12.85 -16.49 -11.37
N GLU A 144 -12.22 -17.45 -12.07
CA GLU A 144 -11.12 -18.28 -11.54
C GLU A 144 -9.96 -17.46 -10.97
N ARG A 145 -9.79 -16.24 -11.46
CA ARG A 145 -8.79 -15.30 -10.94
C ARG A 145 -8.95 -15.07 -9.43
N TYR A 146 -10.17 -14.82 -8.95
CA TYR A 146 -10.41 -14.56 -7.52
C TYR A 146 -10.26 -15.81 -6.69
N LYS A 147 -10.62 -16.98 -7.20
CA LYS A 147 -10.35 -18.27 -6.53
C LYS A 147 -8.86 -18.47 -6.30
N GLY A 148 -8.03 -18.30 -7.34
CA GLY A 148 -6.59 -18.40 -7.22
C GLY A 148 -5.93 -17.25 -6.40
N ILE A 149 -6.58 -16.09 -6.25
CA ILE A 149 -6.13 -15.06 -5.32
C ILE A 149 -6.38 -15.51 -3.89
N LEU A 150 -7.59 -15.98 -3.57
CA LEU A 150 -7.97 -16.41 -2.22
C LEU A 150 -7.11 -17.60 -1.73
N GLU A 151 -6.76 -18.53 -2.58
CA GLU A 151 -5.84 -19.63 -2.26
C GLU A 151 -4.48 -19.11 -1.76
N VAL A 152 -3.98 -18.03 -2.34
CA VAL A 152 -2.68 -17.44 -1.96
C VAL A 152 -2.80 -16.48 -0.78
N THR A 153 -3.93 -15.81 -0.63
CA THR A 153 -4.12 -14.74 0.36
C THR A 153 -4.92 -15.15 1.59
N GLY A 154 -5.55 -16.34 1.59
CA GLY A 154 -6.43 -16.81 2.67
C GLY A 154 -5.76 -16.90 4.06
N GLY A 155 -4.43 -17.09 4.11
CA GLY A 155 -3.67 -17.07 5.37
C GLY A 155 -3.10 -15.71 5.76
N ARG A 156 -3.44 -14.64 5.04
CA ARG A 156 -2.93 -13.29 5.34
C ARG A 156 -3.69 -12.68 6.51
N LEU A 157 -2.96 -12.14 7.47
CA LEU A 157 -3.56 -11.39 8.58
C LEU A 157 -4.25 -10.14 8.03
N VAL A 158 -5.54 -10.00 8.34
CA VAL A 158 -6.32 -8.81 8.05
C VAL A 158 -6.13 -7.83 9.21
N PRO A 159 -5.82 -6.54 8.93
CA PRO A 159 -5.71 -5.54 9.97
C PRO A 159 -7.03 -5.34 10.75
N GLU A 160 -6.97 -5.02 12.04
CA GLU A 160 -8.13 -4.87 12.94
C GLU A 160 -9.12 -3.78 12.51
N TRP A 161 -8.64 -2.76 11.81
CA TRP A 161 -9.46 -1.65 11.30
C TRP A 161 -10.32 -2.02 10.10
N LEU A 162 -10.15 -3.25 9.54
CA LEU A 162 -10.95 -3.81 8.46
C LEU A 162 -11.77 -5.00 8.97
N ASP A 163 -12.99 -5.12 8.49
CA ASP A 163 -13.82 -6.31 8.62
C ASP A 163 -13.99 -6.92 7.23
N VAL A 164 -13.58 -8.17 7.05
CA VAL A 164 -13.50 -8.78 5.72
C VAL A 164 -14.22 -10.10 5.68
N ASN A 165 -15.16 -10.22 4.75
CA ASN A 165 -15.76 -11.48 4.37
C ASN A 165 -15.12 -11.97 3.07
N GLN A 166 -14.20 -12.92 3.18
CA GLN A 166 -13.46 -13.46 2.04
C GLN A 166 -14.36 -14.24 1.08
N GLU A 167 -15.38 -14.95 1.58
CA GLU A 167 -16.30 -15.71 0.74
C GLU A 167 -17.18 -14.80 -0.13
N ALA A 168 -17.65 -13.70 0.46
CA ALA A 168 -18.43 -12.70 -0.24
C ALA A 168 -17.58 -11.73 -1.09
N LEU A 169 -16.23 -11.81 -1.01
CA LEU A 169 -15.29 -10.86 -1.61
C LEU A 169 -15.64 -9.40 -1.28
N SER A 170 -15.96 -9.16 -0.02
CA SER A 170 -16.40 -7.85 0.49
C SER A 170 -15.76 -7.54 1.84
N GLY A 171 -15.79 -6.30 2.23
CA GLY A 171 -15.37 -5.89 3.57
C GLY A 171 -15.76 -4.46 3.87
N THR A 172 -15.69 -4.12 5.14
CA THR A 172 -16.08 -2.80 5.66
C THR A 172 -14.88 -2.19 6.39
N VAL A 173 -14.72 -0.89 6.23
CA VAL A 173 -13.74 -0.10 6.99
C VAL A 173 -14.37 0.28 8.32
N LYS A 174 -13.92 -0.32 9.43
CA LYS A 174 -14.45 -0.01 10.78
C LYS A 174 -14.03 1.38 11.23
N GLU A 175 -12.74 1.65 11.16
CA GLU A 175 -12.12 2.93 11.51
C GLU A 175 -10.95 3.22 10.59
N LEU A 176 -10.41 4.44 10.65
CA LEU A 176 -9.16 4.74 9.93
C LEU A 176 -7.98 4.10 10.67
N PRO A 177 -6.96 3.60 9.95
CA PRO A 177 -5.83 2.94 10.57
C PRO A 177 -5.05 3.91 11.48
N ARG A 178 -4.71 3.46 12.68
CA ARG A 178 -3.75 4.15 13.55
C ARG A 178 -2.33 3.76 13.17
N ARG A 179 -1.35 4.59 13.51
CA ARG A 179 0.06 4.29 13.16
C ARG A 179 0.52 2.94 13.69
N GLU A 180 0.09 2.56 14.88
CA GLU A 180 0.43 1.29 15.55
C GLU A 180 -0.10 0.06 14.79
N ALA A 181 -1.24 0.20 14.10
CA ALA A 181 -1.83 -0.86 13.29
C ALA A 181 -1.20 -1.00 11.90
N ILE A 182 -0.22 -0.14 11.56
CA ILE A 182 0.46 -0.13 10.26
C ILE A 182 1.80 -0.84 10.38
N ASP A 183 1.89 -2.06 9.86
CA ASP A 183 3.05 -2.97 9.91
C ASP A 183 4.16 -2.66 8.88
N VAL A 184 4.19 -1.45 8.34
CA VAL A 184 5.15 -1.05 7.30
C VAL A 184 6.45 -0.56 7.93
N PRO A 185 7.63 -1.11 7.53
CA PRO A 185 8.93 -0.77 8.12
C PRO A 185 9.48 0.54 7.54
N VAL A 186 8.81 1.65 7.83
CA VAL A 186 9.18 3.00 7.37
C VAL A 186 9.26 3.93 8.57
N ASN A 187 10.33 4.72 8.65
CA ASN A 187 10.45 5.80 9.60
C ASN A 187 9.93 7.09 8.96
N GLU A 188 8.71 7.46 9.32
CA GLU A 188 8.01 8.65 8.80
C GLU A 188 8.67 9.96 9.22
N MET A 189 9.33 10.01 10.38
CA MET A 189 10.01 11.22 10.86
C MET A 189 11.12 11.65 9.90
N LEU A 190 11.90 10.70 9.39
CA LEU A 190 12.94 10.99 8.39
C LEU A 190 12.37 11.51 7.07
N ILE A 191 11.12 11.14 6.74
CA ILE A 191 10.43 11.66 5.55
C ILE A 191 10.01 13.11 5.78
N VAL A 192 9.47 13.41 6.97
CA VAL A 192 9.09 14.78 7.37
C VAL A 192 10.31 15.69 7.36
N GLU A 193 11.41 15.26 7.98
CA GLU A 193 12.67 16.02 7.99
C GLU A 193 13.22 16.30 6.57
N LEU A 194 13.04 15.36 5.64
CA LEU A 194 13.48 15.54 4.26
C LEU A 194 12.68 16.62 3.53
N TYR A 195 11.38 16.72 3.80
CA TYR A 195 10.50 17.68 3.11
C TYR A 195 10.41 19.03 3.80
N SER A 196 10.81 19.13 5.07
CA SER A 196 10.85 20.37 5.82
C SER A 196 12.13 21.21 5.57
N LYS A 197 13.08 20.67 4.81
CA LYS A 197 14.27 21.37 4.31
C LYS A 197 13.91 22.07 2.99
#